data_e615d240d9c307512c551aeb5a186f24
#
_entry.id   e615d240d9c307512c551aeb5a186f24
#
_cell.length_a   1.000
_cell.length_b   1.000
_cell.length_c   1.000
_cell.angle_alpha   90.00
_cell.angle_beta   90.00
_cell.angle_gamma   90.00
#
_symmetry.space_group_name_H-M   'P 1'
#
loop_
_entity.id
_entity.type
_entity.pdbx_description
1 polymer ?
#
loop_
_entity_poly.entity_id
_entity_poly.type
_entity_poly.pdbx_seq_one_letter_code
_entity_poly.pdbx_strand_id
1 'polypeptide(L)'
;MKLYDRPQTLLECRIFVRRLSWLVIDILLAAALTIALLGFSGGVFAQSIKFGYAALNAGQVAPWIAKESGYLSKYGIEADLIYIPAVAATQALIAGEIQLAQVTGVSTAGAILAGADVRIIASVQNKLAGTIYARPEITSPEQLKGKMLGISRFGALSDTAVSIFLQRYGLKRNTDVAVVQMGGLPEIITALERGAIQAGFANPPQTSRAKKLGMRQLFDLNTLGVDLQQTCVTVTTKYLRERRPVVKGFIQAYAEGLHRFITDRDFSIKVMKKYLRIDDKDILDDAYTFYSEKLEKIPYPTLKGIKFIIDEMAEKNPQAKNASPESFVDLSVLQEIEKSGFFTQLWKN
;
A
#
# COMPACT_ATOMS: atom_id res chain seq x y z
N MET A 1 19.13 22.57 -100.10
CA MET A 1 19.33 21.34 -99.33
C MET A 1 19.71 21.76 -97.95
N LYS A 2 18.71 21.79 -96.98
CA LYS A 2 18.91 22.24 -95.59
C LYS A 2 19.19 21.04 -94.72
N LEU A 3 20.33 21.00 -94.10
CA LEU A 3 20.74 20.04 -93.11
C LEU A 3 19.91 20.25 -91.81
N TYR A 4 19.35 19.19 -91.35
CA TYR A 4 18.52 19.12 -90.16
C TYR A 4 19.40 18.96 -88.90
N ASP A 5 19.44 19.99 -88.06
CA ASP A 5 20.23 20.03 -86.87
C ASP A 5 19.42 19.31 -85.73
N ARG A 6 19.88 18.16 -85.27
CA ARG A 6 19.32 17.41 -84.14
C ARG A 6 20.42 16.96 -83.17
N PRO A 7 20.78 17.80 -82.21
CA PRO A 7 21.19 17.21 -80.93
C PRO A 7 20.70 17.88 -79.62
N GLN A 8 20.02 19.04 -79.68
CA GLN A 8 19.69 19.73 -78.40
C GLN A 8 18.55 19.10 -77.60
N THR A 9 17.59 18.43 -78.19
CA THR A 9 16.40 17.86 -77.53
C THR A 9 16.70 16.66 -76.66
N LEU A 10 17.76 15.89 -76.91
CA LEU A 10 18.11 14.71 -76.10
C LEU A 10 18.83 15.09 -74.75
N LEU A 11 19.56 16.21 -74.77
CA LEU A 11 20.26 16.68 -73.56
C LEU A 11 19.29 17.30 -72.52
N GLU A 12 18.34 18.08 -73.01
CA GLU A 12 17.29 18.68 -72.19
C GLU A 12 16.38 17.61 -71.58
N CYS A 13 16.00 16.58 -72.31
CA CYS A 13 15.21 15.47 -71.79
C CYS A 13 15.95 14.68 -70.70
N ARG A 14 17.27 14.48 -70.82
CA ARG A 14 18.08 13.83 -69.76
C ARG A 14 18.22 14.68 -68.53
N ILE A 15 18.33 15.98 -68.63
CA ILE A 15 18.38 16.91 -67.48
C ILE A 15 17.04 16.96 -66.79
N PHE A 16 15.93 16.99 -67.53
CA PHE A 16 14.57 17.00 -66.99
C PHE A 16 14.26 15.69 -66.23
N VAL A 17 14.58 14.53 -66.78
CA VAL A 17 14.39 13.23 -66.13
C VAL A 17 15.25 13.12 -64.87
N ARG A 18 16.47 13.64 -64.88
CA ARG A 18 17.36 13.64 -63.73
C ARG A 18 16.89 14.56 -62.59
N ARG A 19 16.33 15.73 -62.95
CA ARG A 19 15.69 16.62 -61.91
C ARG A 19 14.43 16.02 -61.34
N LEU A 20 13.60 15.35 -62.08
CA LEU A 20 12.40 14.70 -61.66
C LEU A 20 12.72 13.53 -60.70
N SER A 21 13.77 12.75 -60.97
CA SER A 21 14.22 11.66 -60.09
C SER A 21 14.73 12.16 -58.74
N TRP A 22 15.44 13.29 -58.68
CA TRP A 22 15.88 13.90 -57.43
C TRP A 22 14.69 14.43 -56.62
N LEU A 23 13.69 15.05 -57.25
CA LEU A 23 12.48 15.54 -56.58
C LEU A 23 11.66 14.38 -55.94
N VAL A 24 11.58 13.25 -56.64
CA VAL A 24 10.89 12.05 -56.13
C VAL A 24 11.65 11.45 -54.91
N ILE A 25 12.99 11.45 -54.98
CA ILE A 25 13.82 10.96 -53.86
C ILE A 25 13.66 11.86 -52.65
N ASP A 26 13.64 13.18 -52.81
CA ASP A 26 13.47 14.13 -51.72
C ASP A 26 12.06 14.00 -51.06
N ILE A 27 11.01 13.80 -51.88
CA ILE A 27 9.65 13.56 -51.40
C ILE A 27 9.57 12.24 -50.61
N LEU A 28 10.21 11.18 -51.10
CA LEU A 28 10.23 9.89 -50.42
C LEU A 28 11.04 9.94 -49.13
N LEU A 29 12.16 10.68 -49.07
CA LEU A 29 12.93 10.91 -47.86
C LEU A 29 12.17 11.76 -46.85
N ALA A 30 11.48 12.80 -47.27
CA ALA A 30 10.63 13.62 -46.41
C ALA A 30 9.44 12.82 -45.84
N ALA A 31 8.82 11.96 -46.68
CA ALA A 31 7.75 11.08 -46.24
C ALA A 31 8.25 10.01 -45.24
N ALA A 32 9.43 9.43 -45.48
CA ALA A 32 10.06 8.48 -44.57
C ALA A 32 10.44 9.14 -43.22
N LEU A 33 10.93 10.38 -43.25
CA LEU A 33 11.25 11.15 -42.05
C LEU A 33 9.99 11.51 -41.24
N THR A 34 8.89 11.89 -41.92
CA THR A 34 7.59 12.14 -41.27
C THR A 34 6.98 10.87 -40.69
N ILE A 35 7.09 9.74 -41.36
CA ILE A 35 6.63 8.44 -40.81
C ILE A 35 7.50 8.02 -39.61
N ALA A 36 8.81 8.24 -39.65
CA ALA A 36 9.70 7.99 -38.53
C ALA A 36 9.39 8.89 -37.32
N LEU A 37 9.05 10.17 -37.54
CA LEU A 37 8.64 11.10 -36.48
C LEU A 37 7.25 10.79 -35.91
N LEU A 38 6.32 10.29 -36.69
CA LEU A 38 4.99 9.86 -36.28
C LEU A 38 5.00 8.48 -35.58
N GLY A 39 5.97 7.63 -35.90
CA GLY A 39 6.17 6.31 -35.26
C GLY A 39 6.78 6.38 -33.89
N PHE A 40 7.32 7.53 -33.43
CA PHE A 40 7.89 7.76 -32.11
C PHE A 40 6.92 8.37 -31.11
N SER A 41 5.64 8.47 -31.41
CA SER A 41 4.62 8.61 -30.37
C SER A 41 4.55 7.28 -29.60
N GLY A 42 5.60 6.95 -28.87
CA GLY A 42 5.62 5.86 -27.90
C GLY A 42 4.48 6.11 -26.92
N GLY A 43 3.31 5.55 -27.20
CA GLY A 43 2.24 5.48 -26.22
C GLY A 43 2.87 4.88 -24.98
N VAL A 44 2.95 5.64 -23.91
CA VAL A 44 3.28 5.11 -22.57
C VAL A 44 2.20 4.09 -22.28
N PHE A 45 2.44 2.83 -22.63
CA PHE A 45 1.55 1.76 -22.23
C PHE A 45 1.50 1.77 -20.71
N ALA A 46 0.34 2.10 -20.15
CA ALA A 46 0.13 2.07 -18.72
C ALA A 46 0.49 0.67 -18.20
N GLN A 47 1.38 0.64 -17.22
CA GLN A 47 1.80 -0.62 -16.60
C GLN A 47 0.68 -1.10 -15.69
N SER A 48 -0.01 -2.17 -16.07
CA SER A 48 -1.04 -2.77 -15.22
C SER A 48 -0.41 -3.51 -14.04
N ILE A 49 -0.89 -3.23 -12.83
CA ILE A 49 -0.49 -3.90 -11.59
C ILE A 49 -1.71 -4.29 -10.77
N LYS A 50 -1.59 -5.38 -10.03
CA LYS A 50 -2.52 -5.74 -8.94
C LYS A 50 -1.89 -5.36 -7.62
N PHE A 51 -2.61 -4.59 -6.83
CA PHE A 51 -2.19 -4.12 -5.52
C PHE A 51 -3.13 -4.66 -4.43
N GLY A 52 -2.58 -5.42 -3.48
CA GLY A 52 -3.32 -5.92 -2.33
C GLY A 52 -3.36 -4.90 -1.19
N TYR A 53 -4.52 -4.63 -0.62
CA TYR A 53 -4.64 -3.90 0.65
C TYR A 53 -5.30 -4.76 1.71
N ALA A 54 -4.76 -4.70 2.95
CA ALA A 54 -4.96 -5.77 3.92
C ALA A 54 -6.07 -5.56 4.95
N ALA A 55 -6.66 -4.36 5.01
CA ALA A 55 -7.67 -4.04 6.01
C ALA A 55 -8.71 -3.05 5.47
N LEU A 56 -9.93 -3.13 6.02
CA LEU A 56 -11.00 -2.17 5.76
C LEU A 56 -10.97 -1.07 6.83
N ASN A 57 -9.92 -0.25 6.79
CA ASN A 57 -9.75 0.95 7.62
C ASN A 57 -9.00 2.05 6.87
N ALA A 58 -9.06 3.28 7.36
CA ALA A 58 -8.46 4.43 6.69
C ALA A 58 -6.92 4.46 6.76
N GLY A 59 -6.27 3.56 7.49
CA GLY A 59 -4.81 3.33 7.37
C GLY A 59 -4.40 2.82 5.98
N GLN A 60 -5.36 2.30 5.20
CA GLN A 60 -5.14 1.81 3.84
C GLN A 60 -5.43 2.86 2.76
N VAL A 61 -5.70 4.10 3.14
CA VAL A 61 -6.30 5.13 2.27
C VAL A 61 -5.39 5.64 1.15
N ALA A 62 -4.06 5.69 1.36
CA ALA A 62 -3.14 6.32 0.42
C ALA A 62 -3.24 5.79 -1.03
N PRO A 63 -3.26 4.46 -1.31
CA PRO A 63 -3.45 3.95 -2.65
C PRO A 63 -4.85 4.19 -3.20
N TRP A 64 -5.89 4.24 -2.35
CA TRP A 64 -7.24 4.57 -2.78
C TRP A 64 -7.32 6.01 -3.30
N ILE A 65 -6.81 6.96 -2.50
CA ILE A 65 -6.73 8.37 -2.90
C ILE A 65 -5.86 8.52 -4.16
N ALA A 66 -4.72 7.85 -4.24
CA ALA A 66 -3.84 7.90 -5.41
C ALA A 66 -4.56 7.45 -6.70
N LYS A 67 -5.38 6.40 -6.61
CA LYS A 67 -6.19 5.92 -7.74
C LYS A 67 -7.30 6.92 -8.10
N GLU A 68 -8.10 7.32 -7.14
CA GLU A 68 -9.26 8.21 -7.38
C GLU A 68 -8.85 9.63 -7.79
N SER A 69 -7.61 10.05 -7.47
CA SER A 69 -7.03 11.32 -7.90
C SER A 69 -6.33 11.27 -9.25
N GLY A 70 -6.21 10.08 -9.86
CA GLY A 70 -5.45 9.90 -11.10
C GLY A 70 -3.92 9.94 -10.92
N TYR A 71 -3.41 9.95 -9.68
CA TYR A 71 -1.97 10.02 -9.43
C TYR A 71 -1.24 8.76 -9.93
N LEU A 72 -1.85 7.58 -9.84
CA LEU A 72 -1.27 6.37 -10.42
C LEU A 72 -1.11 6.50 -11.94
N SER A 73 -2.13 6.99 -12.63
CA SER A 73 -2.11 7.20 -14.08
C SER A 73 -1.07 8.27 -14.49
N LYS A 74 -0.85 9.31 -13.67
CA LYS A 74 0.21 10.32 -13.83
C LYS A 74 1.60 9.69 -13.97
N TYR A 75 1.84 8.56 -13.30
CA TYR A 75 3.10 7.80 -13.37
C TYR A 75 3.01 6.59 -14.31
N GLY A 76 2.02 6.56 -15.22
CA GLY A 76 1.85 5.47 -16.18
C GLY A 76 1.46 4.13 -15.56
N ILE A 77 0.78 4.16 -14.40
CA ILE A 77 0.36 2.95 -13.67
C ILE A 77 -1.16 2.84 -13.71
N GLU A 78 -1.64 1.68 -14.15
CA GLU A 78 -3.02 1.25 -13.97
C GLU A 78 -3.06 0.18 -12.88
N ALA A 79 -3.74 0.46 -11.75
CA ALA A 79 -3.74 -0.44 -10.62
C ALA A 79 -5.13 -1.00 -10.31
N ASP A 80 -5.21 -2.33 -10.17
CA ASP A 80 -6.33 -3.00 -9.53
C ASP A 80 -6.08 -3.07 -8.04
N LEU A 81 -6.90 -2.38 -7.25
CA LEU A 81 -6.82 -2.39 -5.79
C LEU A 81 -7.74 -3.49 -5.25
N ILE A 82 -7.16 -4.51 -4.61
CA ILE A 82 -7.85 -5.72 -4.19
C ILE A 82 -7.77 -5.86 -2.67
N TYR A 83 -8.91 -5.97 -2.00
CA TYR A 83 -8.93 -6.32 -0.58
C TYR A 83 -8.55 -7.79 -0.39
N ILE A 84 -7.45 -8.04 0.32
CA ILE A 84 -6.96 -9.38 0.65
C ILE A 84 -6.41 -9.31 2.09
N PRO A 85 -6.92 -10.11 3.05
CA PRO A 85 -6.42 -10.11 4.44
C PRO A 85 -4.90 -10.32 4.52
N ALA A 86 -4.22 -9.64 5.47
CA ALA A 86 -2.77 -9.43 5.48
C ALA A 86 -1.91 -10.67 5.20
N VAL A 87 -2.18 -11.80 5.86
CA VAL A 87 -1.40 -13.05 5.66
C VAL A 87 -1.60 -13.58 4.24
N ALA A 88 -2.85 -13.59 3.75
CA ALA A 88 -3.17 -14.04 2.38
C ALA A 88 -2.59 -13.08 1.32
N ALA A 89 -2.61 -11.74 1.58
CA ALA A 89 -1.99 -10.77 0.68
C ALA A 89 -0.47 -10.98 0.58
N THR A 90 0.20 -11.28 1.70
CA THR A 90 1.63 -11.59 1.71
C THR A 90 1.92 -12.87 0.92
N GLN A 91 1.07 -13.90 1.04
CA GLN A 91 1.18 -15.14 0.26
C GLN A 91 0.95 -14.91 -1.24
N ALA A 92 -0.09 -14.14 -1.62
CA ALA A 92 -0.36 -13.78 -3.00
C ALA A 92 0.78 -12.96 -3.63
N LEU A 93 1.43 -12.08 -2.84
CA LEU A 93 2.62 -11.34 -3.25
C LEU A 93 3.80 -12.28 -3.53
N ILE A 94 4.07 -13.24 -2.65
CA ILE A 94 5.14 -14.23 -2.81
C ILE A 94 4.88 -15.11 -4.03
N ALA A 95 3.64 -15.50 -4.28
CA ALA A 95 3.21 -16.27 -5.44
C ALA A 95 3.26 -15.47 -6.76
N GLY A 96 3.43 -14.13 -6.70
CA GLY A 96 3.43 -13.24 -7.87
C GLY A 96 2.04 -12.92 -8.43
N GLU A 97 0.97 -13.29 -7.72
CA GLU A 97 -0.42 -13.01 -8.10
C GLU A 97 -0.76 -11.52 -8.00
N ILE A 98 -0.10 -10.81 -7.09
CA ILE A 98 -0.10 -9.36 -6.96
C ILE A 98 1.34 -8.83 -6.97
N GLN A 99 1.53 -7.57 -7.38
CA GLN A 99 2.86 -6.98 -7.56
C GLN A 99 3.36 -6.22 -6.33
N LEU A 100 2.44 -5.56 -5.64
CA LEU A 100 2.71 -4.86 -4.38
C LEU A 100 1.56 -5.14 -3.40
N ALA A 101 1.85 -5.03 -2.11
CA ALA A 101 0.84 -5.18 -1.07
C ALA A 101 1.02 -4.15 0.04
N GLN A 102 -0.09 -3.55 0.50
CA GLN A 102 -0.10 -2.80 1.75
C GLN A 102 -0.59 -3.70 2.87
N VAL A 103 0.36 -4.17 3.66
CA VAL A 103 0.18 -5.17 4.71
C VAL A 103 0.79 -4.68 6.04
N THR A 104 0.82 -5.52 7.05
CA THR A 104 1.48 -5.20 8.32
C THR A 104 2.93 -5.64 8.30
N GLY A 105 3.80 -4.92 9.02
CA GLY A 105 5.19 -5.36 9.23
C GLY A 105 5.28 -6.74 9.88
N VAL A 106 4.30 -7.08 10.74
CA VAL A 106 4.22 -8.41 11.38
C VAL A 106 4.07 -9.51 10.33
N SER A 107 3.13 -9.39 9.38
CA SER A 107 2.94 -10.41 8.34
C SER A 107 4.13 -10.50 7.38
N THR A 108 4.74 -9.36 7.05
CA THR A 108 5.94 -9.31 6.20
C THR A 108 7.14 -9.94 6.91
N ALA A 109 7.35 -9.61 8.19
CA ALA A 109 8.45 -10.16 8.98
C ALA A 109 8.31 -11.68 9.13
N GLY A 110 7.12 -12.18 9.42
CA GLY A 110 6.87 -13.61 9.46
C GLY A 110 7.22 -14.33 8.16
N ALA A 111 6.90 -13.73 7.02
CA ALA A 111 7.25 -14.27 5.71
C ALA A 111 8.77 -14.26 5.45
N ILE A 112 9.47 -13.17 5.78
CA ILE A 112 10.93 -13.06 5.64
C ILE A 112 11.63 -14.12 6.51
N LEU A 113 11.21 -14.26 7.76
CA LEU A 113 11.75 -15.27 8.67
C LEU A 113 11.47 -16.71 8.20
N ALA A 114 10.40 -16.91 7.42
CA ALA A 114 10.11 -18.18 6.76
C ALA A 114 10.87 -18.35 5.42
N GLY A 115 11.77 -17.44 5.06
CA GLY A 115 12.63 -17.53 3.87
C GLY A 115 12.07 -16.82 2.62
N ALA A 116 10.98 -16.06 2.72
CA ALA A 116 10.44 -15.34 1.57
C ALA A 116 11.32 -14.12 1.22
N ASP A 117 11.57 -13.94 -0.09
CA ASP A 117 12.34 -12.81 -0.61
C ASP A 117 11.44 -11.59 -0.89
N VAL A 118 10.94 -11.00 0.18
CA VAL A 118 10.13 -9.78 0.17
C VAL A 118 10.78 -8.69 1.04
N ARG A 119 10.49 -7.43 0.76
CA ARG A 119 11.00 -6.27 1.52
C ARG A 119 9.90 -5.23 1.76
N ILE A 120 9.96 -4.59 2.91
CA ILE A 120 9.20 -3.38 3.21
C ILE A 120 9.90 -2.23 2.51
N ILE A 121 9.18 -1.51 1.64
CA ILE A 121 9.72 -0.39 0.87
C ILE A 121 9.14 0.97 1.27
N ALA A 122 8.03 0.97 2.03
CA ALA A 122 7.43 2.16 2.61
C ALA A 122 6.61 1.79 3.84
N SER A 123 6.38 2.75 4.75
CA SER A 123 5.49 2.59 5.91
C SER A 123 4.86 3.93 6.26
N VAL A 124 3.55 3.95 6.47
CA VAL A 124 2.81 5.17 6.80
C VAL A 124 2.28 5.17 8.23
N GLN A 125 2.41 4.08 8.95
CA GLN A 125 2.02 4.00 10.36
C GLN A 125 3.04 3.18 11.14
N ASN A 126 3.87 3.90 11.90
CA ASN A 126 5.04 3.37 12.59
C ASN A 126 4.84 3.20 14.10
N LYS A 127 3.62 3.32 14.57
CA LYS A 127 3.22 3.09 15.97
C LYS A 127 2.08 2.09 16.04
N LEU A 128 2.12 1.23 17.07
CA LEU A 128 0.99 0.38 17.38
C LEU A 128 -0.22 1.23 17.73
N ALA A 129 -1.30 1.05 17.01
CA ALA A 129 -2.55 1.74 17.23
C ALA A 129 -3.71 0.77 17.19
N GLY A 130 -4.66 0.97 18.10
CA GLY A 130 -5.86 0.16 18.21
C GLY A 130 -6.36 0.10 19.65
N THR A 131 -7.45 -0.59 19.82
CA THR A 131 -8.19 -0.65 21.10
C THR A 131 -8.73 -2.06 21.30
N ILE A 132 -8.69 -2.56 22.49
CA ILE A 132 -9.45 -3.74 22.92
C ILE A 132 -10.82 -3.27 23.38
N TYR A 133 -11.86 -3.66 22.66
CA TYR A 133 -13.24 -3.50 23.04
C TYR A 133 -13.78 -4.79 23.65
N ALA A 134 -14.67 -4.65 24.61
CA ALA A 134 -15.35 -5.76 25.24
C ALA A 134 -16.86 -5.48 25.33
N ARG A 135 -17.63 -6.52 25.59
CA ARG A 135 -19.04 -6.41 25.89
C ARG A 135 -19.25 -5.57 27.16
N PRO A 136 -20.40 -4.87 27.31
CA PRO A 136 -20.63 -3.91 28.42
C PRO A 136 -20.43 -4.48 29.82
N GLU A 137 -20.72 -5.76 30.00
CA GLU A 137 -20.58 -6.48 31.29
C GLU A 137 -19.12 -6.75 31.68
N ILE A 138 -18.18 -6.70 30.74
CA ILE A 138 -16.75 -6.88 31.01
C ILE A 138 -16.15 -5.51 31.35
N THR A 139 -15.83 -5.28 32.56
CA THR A 139 -15.37 -3.99 33.11
C THR A 139 -13.88 -3.94 33.42
N SER A 140 -13.21 -5.10 33.47
CA SER A 140 -11.77 -5.21 33.68
C SER A 140 -11.16 -6.35 32.85
N PRO A 141 -9.84 -6.30 32.52
CA PRO A 141 -9.17 -7.36 31.78
C PRO A 141 -9.22 -8.73 32.44
N GLU A 142 -9.21 -8.79 33.80
CA GLU A 142 -9.22 -10.04 34.58
C GLU A 142 -10.51 -10.85 34.38
N GLN A 143 -11.62 -10.16 34.05
CA GLN A 143 -12.92 -10.79 33.74
C GLN A 143 -12.93 -11.53 32.39
N LEU A 144 -11.87 -11.41 31.62
CA LEU A 144 -11.70 -12.20 30.41
C LEU A 144 -11.28 -13.65 30.66
N LYS A 145 -10.94 -14.04 31.92
CA LYS A 145 -10.66 -15.45 32.23
C LYS A 145 -11.85 -16.34 31.89
N GLY A 146 -11.57 -17.40 31.14
CA GLY A 146 -12.60 -18.32 30.63
C GLY A 146 -13.44 -17.76 29.46
N LYS A 147 -13.08 -16.62 28.90
CA LYS A 147 -13.80 -15.96 27.81
C LYS A 147 -13.04 -16.05 26.48
N MET A 148 -13.74 -15.65 25.39
CA MET A 148 -13.20 -15.60 24.05
C MET A 148 -12.86 -14.17 23.65
N LEU A 149 -11.66 -13.97 23.07
CA LEU A 149 -11.19 -12.72 22.53
C LEU A 149 -10.91 -12.88 21.03
N GLY A 150 -11.54 -12.03 20.21
CA GLY A 150 -11.48 -12.10 18.76
C GLY A 150 -10.29 -11.33 18.18
N ILE A 151 -9.61 -11.97 17.20
CA ILE A 151 -8.60 -11.37 16.33
C ILE A 151 -9.01 -11.55 14.87
N SER A 152 -8.41 -10.79 13.94
CA SER A 152 -8.68 -11.03 12.53
C SER A 152 -8.12 -12.38 12.08
N ARG A 153 -6.81 -12.58 12.19
CA ARG A 153 -6.11 -13.84 11.85
C ARG A 153 -4.87 -13.97 12.72
N PHE A 154 -4.43 -15.22 12.95
CA PHE A 154 -3.11 -15.47 13.56
C PHE A 154 -2.00 -14.93 12.66
N GLY A 155 -0.98 -14.31 13.26
CA GLY A 155 0.12 -13.65 12.56
C GLY A 155 -0.24 -12.29 11.93
N ALA A 156 -1.45 -11.77 12.16
CA ALA A 156 -1.84 -10.41 11.81
C ALA A 156 -1.58 -9.43 12.97
N LEU A 157 -1.69 -8.11 12.70
CA LEU A 157 -1.53 -7.07 13.71
C LEU A 157 -2.41 -7.29 14.95
N SER A 158 -3.69 -7.66 14.76
CA SER A 158 -4.62 -7.91 15.87
C SER A 158 -4.16 -9.04 16.79
N ASP A 159 -3.45 -10.01 16.26
CA ASP A 159 -2.87 -11.12 17.01
C ASP A 159 -1.74 -10.63 17.94
N THR A 160 -0.80 -9.84 17.38
CA THR A 160 0.27 -9.19 18.16
C THR A 160 -0.30 -8.24 19.21
N ALA A 161 -1.26 -7.39 18.82
CA ALA A 161 -1.89 -6.44 19.73
C ALA A 161 -2.58 -7.13 20.92
N VAL A 162 -3.27 -8.23 20.67
CA VAL A 162 -3.91 -9.05 21.69
C VAL A 162 -2.86 -9.74 22.57
N SER A 163 -1.76 -10.24 22.00
CA SER A 163 -0.69 -10.84 22.80
C SER A 163 -0.07 -9.81 23.75
N ILE A 164 0.23 -8.60 23.29
CA ILE A 164 0.74 -7.49 24.11
C ILE A 164 -0.27 -7.15 25.23
N PHE A 165 -1.56 -7.07 24.90
CA PHE A 165 -2.60 -6.81 25.89
C PHE A 165 -2.67 -7.90 26.96
N LEU A 166 -2.73 -9.17 26.56
CA LEU A 166 -2.82 -10.29 27.51
C LEU A 166 -1.57 -10.37 28.41
N GLN A 167 -0.38 -10.21 27.83
CA GLN A 167 0.88 -10.22 28.57
C GLN A 167 0.92 -9.10 29.63
N ARG A 168 0.45 -7.90 29.27
CA ARG A 168 0.39 -6.76 30.22
C ARG A 168 -0.44 -7.03 31.48
N TYR A 169 -1.49 -7.84 31.35
CA TYR A 169 -2.38 -8.20 32.47
C TYR A 169 -2.11 -9.60 33.04
N GLY A 170 -1.00 -10.23 32.66
CA GLY A 170 -0.64 -11.57 33.14
C GLY A 170 -1.63 -12.67 32.76
N LEU A 171 -2.42 -12.44 31.70
CA LEU A 171 -3.40 -13.40 31.17
C LEU A 171 -2.74 -14.35 30.15
N LYS A 172 -2.83 -15.63 30.40
CA LYS A 172 -2.25 -16.66 29.55
C LYS A 172 -3.17 -16.96 28.37
N ARG A 173 -2.66 -16.75 27.17
CA ARG A 173 -3.36 -17.07 25.92
C ARG A 173 -3.69 -18.56 25.84
N ASN A 174 -4.91 -18.89 25.43
CA ASN A 174 -5.47 -20.22 25.29
C ASN A 174 -5.51 -21.08 26.59
N THR A 175 -5.07 -20.51 27.71
CA THR A 175 -5.24 -21.08 29.05
C THR A 175 -6.27 -20.27 29.85
N ASP A 176 -6.01 -18.94 29.96
CA ASP A 176 -6.95 -18.04 30.69
C ASP A 176 -7.97 -17.43 29.70
N VAL A 177 -7.54 -17.09 28.46
CA VAL A 177 -8.38 -16.44 27.44
C VAL A 177 -8.25 -17.17 26.12
N ALA A 178 -9.34 -17.68 25.59
CA ALA A 178 -9.37 -18.30 24.27
C ALA A 178 -9.26 -17.23 23.17
N VAL A 179 -8.21 -17.27 22.37
CA VAL A 179 -8.04 -16.34 21.24
C VAL A 179 -8.52 -16.99 19.95
N VAL A 180 -9.52 -16.36 19.29
CA VAL A 180 -10.23 -16.93 18.14
C VAL A 180 -10.16 -16.03 16.92
N GLN A 181 -10.02 -16.63 15.72
CA GLN A 181 -9.99 -15.91 14.45
C GLN A 181 -11.39 -15.60 13.95
N MET A 182 -11.66 -14.33 13.61
CA MET A 182 -12.94 -13.86 13.08
C MET A 182 -12.92 -13.56 11.58
N GLY A 183 -11.74 -13.53 10.95
CA GLY A 183 -11.58 -13.23 9.52
C GLY A 183 -11.13 -11.81 9.23
N GLY A 184 -11.79 -10.80 9.77
CA GLY A 184 -11.47 -9.38 9.61
C GLY A 184 -11.92 -8.53 10.80
N LEU A 185 -11.63 -7.22 10.75
CA LEU A 185 -12.02 -6.31 11.82
C LEU A 185 -13.55 -6.07 11.90
N PRO A 186 -14.29 -5.96 10.77
CA PRO A 186 -15.75 -5.86 10.82
C PRO A 186 -16.41 -7.07 11.48
N GLU A 187 -15.90 -8.27 11.21
CA GLU A 187 -16.39 -9.54 11.73
C GLU A 187 -16.17 -9.64 13.26
N ILE A 188 -15.07 -9.07 13.79
CA ILE A 188 -14.85 -8.98 15.24
C ILE A 188 -15.98 -8.18 15.90
N ILE A 189 -16.32 -7.01 15.35
CA ILE A 189 -17.38 -6.17 15.94
C ILE A 189 -18.75 -6.85 15.83
N THR A 190 -19.03 -7.53 14.73
CA THR A 190 -20.25 -8.30 14.56
C THR A 190 -20.32 -9.48 15.55
N ALA A 191 -19.22 -10.15 15.80
CA ALA A 191 -19.14 -11.24 16.78
C ALA A 191 -19.33 -10.74 18.23
N LEU A 192 -18.78 -9.57 18.56
CA LEU A 192 -19.02 -8.88 19.84
C LEU A 192 -20.50 -8.54 20.02
N GLU A 193 -21.12 -7.94 19.00
CA GLU A 193 -22.54 -7.56 19.00
C GLU A 193 -23.45 -8.78 19.27
N ARG A 194 -23.15 -9.90 18.60
CA ARG A 194 -23.90 -11.16 18.74
C ARG A 194 -23.56 -11.96 20.00
N GLY A 195 -22.57 -11.53 20.80
CA GLY A 195 -22.11 -12.26 21.99
C GLY A 195 -21.30 -13.52 21.71
N ALA A 196 -20.90 -13.75 20.46
CA ALA A 196 -20.06 -14.89 20.09
C ALA A 196 -18.65 -14.80 20.66
N ILE A 197 -18.16 -13.59 20.94
CA ILE A 197 -16.92 -13.30 21.68
C ILE A 197 -17.20 -12.23 22.72
N GLN A 198 -16.36 -12.15 23.77
CA GLN A 198 -16.54 -11.20 24.86
C GLN A 198 -15.62 -9.99 24.76
N ALA A 199 -14.51 -10.08 24.03
CA ALA A 199 -13.64 -8.96 23.71
C ALA A 199 -13.06 -9.13 22.30
N GLY A 200 -12.49 -8.04 21.75
CA GLY A 200 -11.84 -8.08 20.46
C GLY A 200 -11.05 -6.82 20.15
N PHE A 201 -10.11 -6.94 19.22
CA PHE A 201 -9.32 -5.82 18.72
C PHE A 201 -10.10 -4.99 17.68
N ALA A 202 -9.97 -3.67 17.79
CA ALA A 202 -10.53 -2.72 16.82
C ALA A 202 -9.60 -1.54 16.58
N ASN A 203 -9.70 -0.95 15.40
CA ASN A 203 -9.21 0.40 15.09
C ASN A 203 -10.27 1.12 14.23
N PRO A 204 -10.20 2.44 14.04
CA PRO A 204 -11.21 3.14 13.25
C PRO A 204 -11.29 2.62 11.80
N PRO A 205 -12.49 2.46 11.23
CA PRO A 205 -13.80 2.92 11.74
C PRO A 205 -14.49 1.95 12.75
N GLN A 206 -13.90 0.79 13.02
CA GLN A 206 -14.55 -0.23 13.86
C GLN A 206 -14.67 0.18 15.32
N THR A 207 -13.75 1.02 15.83
CA THR A 207 -13.84 1.59 17.19
C THR A 207 -15.10 2.45 17.37
N SER A 208 -15.42 3.30 16.37
CA SER A 208 -16.63 4.14 16.42
C SER A 208 -17.89 3.29 16.32
N ARG A 209 -17.85 2.24 15.50
CA ARG A 209 -18.96 1.26 15.43
C ARG A 209 -19.14 0.54 16.77
N ALA A 210 -18.06 0.07 17.41
CA ALA A 210 -18.12 -0.57 18.71
C ALA A 210 -18.71 0.36 19.80
N LYS A 211 -18.32 1.65 19.80
CA LYS A 211 -18.88 2.67 20.70
C LYS A 211 -20.39 2.85 20.48
N LYS A 212 -20.85 2.98 19.22
CA LYS A 212 -22.28 3.12 18.90
C LYS A 212 -23.11 1.89 19.33
N LEU A 213 -22.50 0.71 19.35
CA LEU A 213 -23.12 -0.53 19.84
C LEU A 213 -23.04 -0.68 21.37
N GLY A 214 -22.55 0.34 22.10
CA GLY A 214 -22.43 0.32 23.55
C GLY A 214 -21.32 -0.58 24.09
N MET A 215 -20.38 -1.02 23.23
CA MET A 215 -19.23 -1.81 23.67
C MET A 215 -18.29 -0.96 24.52
N ARG A 216 -17.70 -1.58 25.54
CA ARG A 216 -16.78 -0.93 26.46
C ARG A 216 -15.37 -0.92 25.90
N GLN A 217 -14.73 0.23 25.89
CA GLN A 217 -13.28 0.32 25.69
C GLN A 217 -12.58 -0.27 26.92
N LEU A 218 -11.96 -1.42 26.76
CA LEU A 218 -11.28 -2.12 27.84
C LEU A 218 -9.81 -1.69 27.97
N PHE A 219 -9.17 -1.47 26.84
CA PHE A 219 -7.77 -1.02 26.81
C PHE A 219 -7.43 -0.26 25.52
N ASP A 220 -6.73 0.87 25.66
CA ASP A 220 -6.23 1.67 24.55
C ASP A 220 -4.75 1.40 24.30
N LEU A 221 -4.45 0.65 23.22
CA LEU A 221 -3.07 0.32 22.83
C LEU A 221 -2.27 1.54 22.35
N ASN A 222 -2.95 2.62 21.93
CA ASN A 222 -2.28 3.86 21.52
C ASN A 222 -1.47 4.49 22.67
N THR A 223 -1.86 4.24 23.91
CA THR A 223 -1.20 4.76 25.12
C THR A 223 0.16 4.12 25.38
N LEU A 224 0.46 3.00 24.74
CA LEU A 224 1.72 2.27 24.96
C LEU A 224 2.91 2.91 24.25
N GLY A 225 2.67 3.69 23.20
CA GLY A 225 3.74 4.32 22.40
C GLY A 225 4.69 3.33 21.72
N VAL A 226 4.27 2.08 21.54
CA VAL A 226 5.09 1.00 20.97
C VAL A 226 5.40 1.32 19.50
N ASP A 227 6.69 1.34 19.17
CA ASP A 227 7.14 1.40 17.78
C ASP A 227 6.84 0.07 17.08
N LEU A 228 6.06 0.11 16.00
CA LEU A 228 5.67 -1.08 15.24
C LEU A 228 5.26 -0.69 13.83
N GLN A 229 5.73 -1.39 12.82
CA GLN A 229 5.33 -1.17 11.43
C GLN A 229 3.92 -1.68 11.20
N GLN A 230 2.93 -0.82 11.44
CA GLN A 230 1.52 -1.21 11.40
C GLN A 230 0.97 -1.27 9.99
N THR A 231 1.39 -0.35 9.11
CA THR A 231 0.91 -0.25 7.73
C THR A 231 2.07 0.01 6.79
N CYS A 232 2.48 -1.02 6.05
CA CYS A 232 3.66 -1.03 5.20
C CYS A 232 3.33 -1.40 3.76
N VAL A 233 4.06 -0.84 2.81
CA VAL A 233 4.09 -1.33 1.43
C VAL A 233 5.21 -2.35 1.29
N THR A 234 4.87 -3.54 0.83
CA THR A 234 5.76 -4.68 0.66
C THR A 234 5.81 -5.11 -0.81
N VAL A 235 6.98 -5.52 -1.25
CA VAL A 235 7.27 -5.96 -2.63
C VAL A 235 8.23 -7.15 -2.60
N THR A 236 8.24 -8.00 -3.63
CA THR A 236 9.31 -8.99 -3.80
C THR A 236 10.59 -8.30 -4.28
N THR A 237 11.76 -8.75 -3.82
CA THR A 237 13.06 -8.21 -4.26
C THR A 237 13.23 -8.34 -5.78
N LYS A 238 12.72 -9.43 -6.36
CA LYS A 238 12.72 -9.64 -7.81
C LYS A 238 11.95 -8.53 -8.53
N TYR A 239 10.70 -8.25 -8.13
CA TYR A 239 9.86 -7.23 -8.78
C TYR A 239 10.46 -5.83 -8.60
N LEU A 240 10.98 -5.52 -7.41
CA LEU A 240 11.66 -4.26 -7.13
C LEU A 240 12.83 -4.01 -8.08
N ARG A 241 13.64 -5.03 -8.32
CA ARG A 241 14.79 -4.95 -9.22
C ARG A 241 14.37 -4.83 -10.69
N GLU A 242 13.44 -5.68 -11.15
CA GLU A 242 13.06 -5.79 -12.56
C GLU A 242 12.12 -4.66 -13.01
N ARG A 243 11.35 -4.10 -12.08
CA ARG A 243 10.32 -3.08 -12.33
C ARG A 243 10.51 -1.82 -11.49
N ARG A 244 11.77 -1.48 -11.18
CA ARG A 244 12.12 -0.34 -10.33
C ARG A 244 11.41 0.98 -10.72
N PRO A 245 11.30 1.38 -12.02
CA PRO A 245 10.58 2.60 -12.38
C PRO A 245 9.09 2.56 -11.99
N VAL A 246 8.44 1.40 -12.10
CA VAL A 246 7.04 1.21 -11.69
C VAL A 246 6.89 1.34 -10.19
N VAL A 247 7.77 0.70 -9.42
CA VAL A 247 7.78 0.79 -7.95
C VAL A 247 8.01 2.23 -7.51
N LYS A 248 8.96 2.96 -8.14
CA LYS A 248 9.22 4.37 -7.86
C LYS A 248 7.99 5.23 -8.13
N GLY A 249 7.39 5.10 -9.32
CA GLY A 249 6.18 5.84 -9.69
C GLY A 249 5.01 5.53 -8.75
N PHE A 250 4.87 4.26 -8.32
CA PHE A 250 3.87 3.87 -7.34
C PHE A 250 4.09 4.57 -5.99
N ILE A 251 5.32 4.61 -5.46
CA ILE A 251 5.62 5.27 -4.18
C ILE A 251 5.41 6.79 -4.29
N GLN A 252 5.70 7.41 -5.43
CA GLN A 252 5.40 8.83 -5.65
C GLN A 252 3.88 9.09 -5.67
N ALA A 253 3.10 8.31 -6.42
CA ALA A 253 1.64 8.39 -6.43
C ALA A 253 1.03 8.14 -5.05
N TYR A 254 1.58 7.17 -4.33
CA TYR A 254 1.20 6.83 -2.96
C TYR A 254 1.43 8.01 -1.99
N ALA A 255 2.57 8.68 -2.09
CA ALA A 255 2.88 9.85 -1.27
C ALA A 255 1.97 11.06 -1.63
N GLU A 256 1.66 11.27 -2.91
CA GLU A 256 0.66 12.28 -3.34
C GLU A 256 -0.74 11.93 -2.81
N GLY A 257 -1.10 10.65 -2.81
CA GLY A 257 -2.35 10.17 -2.23
C GLY A 257 -2.41 10.42 -0.72
N LEU A 258 -1.31 10.20 -0.01
CA LEU A 258 -1.19 10.48 1.41
C LEU A 258 -1.26 11.99 1.71
N HIS A 259 -0.57 12.81 0.93
CA HIS A 259 -0.64 14.26 1.03
C HIS A 259 -2.08 14.74 0.87
N ARG A 260 -2.76 14.31 -0.20
CA ARG A 260 -4.15 14.69 -0.45
C ARG A 260 -5.09 14.19 0.63
N PHE A 261 -4.86 13.01 1.18
CA PHE A 261 -5.63 12.52 2.32
C PHE A 261 -5.58 13.49 3.49
N ILE A 262 -4.41 14.01 3.81
CA ILE A 262 -4.21 14.92 4.97
C ILE A 262 -4.75 16.33 4.68
N THR A 263 -4.65 16.81 3.43
CA THR A 263 -4.95 18.20 3.07
C THR A 263 -6.34 18.44 2.47
N ASP A 264 -6.99 17.41 1.94
CA ASP A 264 -8.31 17.47 1.31
C ASP A 264 -9.30 16.52 1.99
N ARG A 265 -9.87 17.00 3.12
CA ARG A 265 -10.79 16.22 3.96
C ARG A 265 -12.02 15.73 3.19
N ASP A 266 -12.68 16.60 2.43
CA ASP A 266 -13.95 16.27 1.80
C ASP A 266 -13.78 15.20 0.71
N PHE A 267 -12.74 15.32 -0.10
CA PHE A 267 -12.39 14.30 -1.07
C PHE A 267 -12.02 12.98 -0.38
N SER A 268 -11.26 13.05 0.71
CA SER A 268 -10.84 11.87 1.48
C SER A 268 -12.00 11.12 2.09
N ILE A 269 -12.97 11.81 2.69
CA ILE A 269 -14.20 11.22 3.20
C ILE A 269 -15.00 10.55 2.08
N LYS A 270 -15.12 11.18 0.91
CA LYS A 270 -15.78 10.59 -0.26
C LYS A 270 -15.12 9.29 -0.70
N VAL A 271 -13.80 9.26 -0.75
CA VAL A 271 -13.05 8.05 -1.10
C VAL A 271 -13.17 6.98 -0.02
N MET A 272 -13.05 7.35 1.26
CA MET A 272 -13.24 6.43 2.38
C MET A 272 -14.64 5.79 2.36
N LYS A 273 -15.70 6.58 2.14
CA LYS A 273 -17.07 6.08 1.97
C LYS A 273 -17.15 5.00 0.91
N LYS A 274 -16.54 5.22 -0.27
CA LYS A 274 -16.52 4.28 -1.39
C LYS A 274 -15.85 2.95 -1.03
N TYR A 275 -14.64 2.99 -0.46
CA TYR A 275 -13.83 1.79 -0.22
C TYR A 275 -14.21 1.06 1.06
N LEU A 276 -14.63 1.77 2.10
CA LEU A 276 -15.07 1.19 3.37
C LEU A 276 -16.53 0.72 3.32
N ARG A 277 -17.33 1.22 2.34
CA ARG A 277 -18.77 0.99 2.23
C ARG A 277 -19.53 1.39 3.49
N ILE A 278 -19.19 2.56 4.02
CA ILE A 278 -19.79 3.16 5.21
C ILE A 278 -20.44 4.47 4.79
N ASP A 279 -21.74 4.64 5.16
CA ASP A 279 -22.51 5.86 4.89
C ASP A 279 -22.60 6.78 6.12
N ASP A 280 -22.32 6.25 7.31
CA ASP A 280 -22.37 6.98 8.58
C ASP A 280 -21.26 8.04 8.65
N LYS A 281 -21.69 9.31 8.61
CA LYS A 281 -20.78 10.46 8.57
C LYS A 281 -19.89 10.54 9.80
N ASP A 282 -20.43 10.31 11.00
CA ASP A 282 -19.68 10.44 12.25
C ASP A 282 -18.56 9.37 12.31
N ILE A 283 -18.87 8.15 11.87
CA ILE A 283 -17.89 7.06 11.78
C ILE A 283 -16.76 7.40 10.80
N LEU A 284 -17.10 7.99 9.66
CA LEU A 284 -16.11 8.41 8.67
C LEU A 284 -15.27 9.58 9.17
N ASP A 285 -15.90 10.56 9.82
CA ASP A 285 -15.24 11.72 10.40
C ASP A 285 -14.24 11.32 11.51
N ASP A 286 -14.66 10.45 12.42
CA ASP A 286 -13.79 9.89 13.47
C ASP A 286 -12.58 9.16 12.86
N ALA A 287 -12.83 8.32 11.84
CA ALA A 287 -11.77 7.58 11.18
C ALA A 287 -10.79 8.50 10.44
N TYR A 288 -11.30 9.51 9.73
CA TYR A 288 -10.48 10.52 9.08
C TYR A 288 -9.60 11.26 10.09
N THR A 289 -10.20 11.82 11.14
CA THR A 289 -9.48 12.56 12.19
C THR A 289 -8.36 11.71 12.77
N PHE A 290 -8.67 10.48 13.18
CA PHE A 290 -7.67 9.57 13.73
C PHE A 290 -6.48 9.34 12.80
N TYR A 291 -6.74 9.00 11.52
CA TYR A 291 -5.67 8.63 10.61
C TYR A 291 -4.93 9.83 10.02
N SER A 292 -5.59 10.98 9.81
CA SER A 292 -4.92 12.20 9.34
C SER A 292 -3.86 12.72 10.33
N GLU A 293 -4.03 12.42 11.62
CA GLU A 293 -3.07 12.76 12.68
C GLU A 293 -1.98 11.70 12.88
N LYS A 294 -2.25 10.44 12.52
CA LYS A 294 -1.38 9.29 12.86
C LYS A 294 -0.55 8.77 11.69
N LEU A 295 -0.93 9.11 10.44
CA LEU A 295 -0.15 8.69 9.30
C LEU A 295 1.07 9.58 9.09
N GLU A 296 2.19 8.95 8.78
CA GLU A 296 3.46 9.63 8.51
C GLU A 296 3.40 10.40 7.20
N LYS A 297 3.82 11.66 7.18
CA LYS A 297 3.87 12.49 5.97
C LYS A 297 4.83 11.93 4.91
N ILE A 298 5.97 11.44 5.34
CA ILE A 298 6.96 10.78 4.47
C ILE A 298 6.99 9.31 4.88
N PRO A 299 6.76 8.36 3.97
CA PRO A 299 6.46 6.98 4.32
C PRO A 299 7.71 6.13 4.62
N TYR A 300 8.62 6.61 5.49
CA TYR A 300 9.78 5.85 5.92
C TYR A 300 9.42 4.82 7.00
N PRO A 301 9.77 3.54 6.82
CA PRO A 301 9.73 2.56 7.90
C PRO A 301 10.79 2.88 8.94
N THR A 302 10.53 2.53 10.21
CA THR A 302 11.50 2.68 11.30
C THR A 302 12.14 1.34 11.66
N LEU A 303 13.46 1.28 11.72
CA LEU A 303 14.18 0.06 12.14
C LEU A 303 13.82 -0.35 13.57
N LYS A 304 13.50 0.62 14.43
CA LYS A 304 13.06 0.38 15.80
C LYS A 304 11.74 -0.42 15.84
N GLY A 305 10.77 -0.06 14.98
CA GLY A 305 9.52 -0.78 14.89
C GLY A 305 9.66 -2.18 14.29
N ILE A 306 10.61 -2.36 13.37
CA ILE A 306 10.94 -3.68 12.83
C ILE A 306 11.64 -4.53 13.89
N LYS A 307 12.59 -3.94 14.64
CA LYS A 307 13.25 -4.64 15.73
C LYS A 307 12.26 -5.14 16.78
N PHE A 308 11.29 -4.31 17.16
CA PHE A 308 10.24 -4.73 18.08
C PHE A 308 9.49 -5.97 17.57
N ILE A 309 9.12 -6.00 16.29
CA ILE A 309 8.44 -7.16 15.68
C ILE A 309 9.33 -8.40 15.75
N ILE A 310 10.61 -8.25 15.44
CA ILE A 310 11.59 -9.36 15.47
C ILE A 310 11.74 -9.89 16.89
N ASP A 311 11.86 -9.01 17.88
CA ASP A 311 12.01 -9.39 19.29
C ASP A 311 10.78 -10.16 19.80
N GLU A 312 9.55 -9.70 19.49
CA GLU A 312 8.31 -10.39 19.80
C GLU A 312 8.24 -11.79 19.15
N MET A 313 8.74 -11.91 17.92
CA MET A 313 8.76 -13.19 17.22
C MET A 313 9.84 -14.14 17.74
N ALA A 314 10.93 -13.61 18.31
CA ALA A 314 12.06 -14.40 18.81
C ALA A 314 11.71 -15.33 19.97
N GLU A 315 10.64 -15.04 20.70
CA GLU A 315 10.12 -15.93 21.74
C GLU A 315 9.69 -17.30 21.18
N LYS A 316 9.19 -17.33 19.93
CA LYS A 316 8.61 -18.53 19.30
C LYS A 316 9.33 -18.97 18.03
N ASN A 317 10.19 -18.12 17.47
CA ASN A 317 10.90 -18.39 16.21
C ASN A 317 12.42 -18.19 16.40
N PRO A 318 13.22 -19.28 16.46
CA PRO A 318 14.68 -19.17 16.62
C PRO A 318 15.38 -18.34 15.52
N GLN A 319 14.84 -18.31 14.30
CA GLN A 319 15.40 -17.53 13.19
C GLN A 319 15.34 -16.03 13.45
N ALA A 320 14.36 -15.57 14.24
CA ALA A 320 14.24 -14.16 14.61
C ALA A 320 15.36 -13.68 15.55
N LYS A 321 15.96 -14.57 16.36
CA LYS A 321 16.98 -14.21 17.36
C LYS A 321 18.22 -13.52 16.77
N ASN A 322 18.58 -13.87 15.54
CA ASN A 322 19.78 -13.37 14.86
C ASN A 322 19.43 -12.49 13.65
N ALA A 323 18.17 -12.12 13.49
CA ALA A 323 17.73 -11.35 12.34
C ALA A 323 18.04 -9.85 12.54
N SER A 324 18.71 -9.22 11.54
CA SER A 324 18.95 -7.78 11.52
C SER A 324 17.72 -7.04 10.95
N PRO A 325 17.21 -5.97 11.61
CA PRO A 325 16.10 -5.18 11.12
C PRO A 325 16.30 -4.62 9.70
N GLU A 326 17.55 -4.30 9.34
CA GLU A 326 17.92 -3.78 8.03
C GLU A 326 17.62 -4.76 6.90
N SER A 327 17.67 -6.06 7.18
CA SER A 327 17.38 -7.10 6.18
C SER A 327 15.89 -7.21 5.82
N PHE A 328 15.01 -6.52 6.53
CA PHE A 328 13.56 -6.51 6.30
C PHE A 328 13.10 -5.37 5.39
N VAL A 329 13.95 -4.38 5.15
CA VAL A 329 13.63 -3.17 4.39
C VAL A 329 14.49 -3.01 3.14
N ASP A 330 13.95 -2.32 2.14
CA ASP A 330 14.73 -1.71 1.06
C ASP A 330 14.30 -0.25 0.91
N LEU A 331 15.15 0.66 1.39
CA LEU A 331 14.89 2.09 1.40
C LEU A 331 15.38 2.80 0.12
N SER A 332 15.99 2.07 -0.81
CA SER A 332 16.69 2.64 -1.96
C SER A 332 15.79 3.50 -2.86
N VAL A 333 14.52 3.11 -3.02
CA VAL A 333 13.53 3.88 -3.80
C VAL A 333 13.12 5.15 -3.07
N LEU A 334 12.84 5.08 -1.76
CA LEU A 334 12.51 6.26 -0.96
C LEU A 334 13.65 7.28 -0.95
N GLN A 335 14.89 6.82 -0.77
CA GLN A 335 16.08 7.68 -0.79
C GLN A 335 16.29 8.33 -2.16
N GLU A 336 16.00 7.63 -3.25
CA GLU A 336 16.06 8.19 -4.60
C GLU A 336 15.00 9.28 -4.80
N ILE A 337 13.77 9.05 -4.33
CA ILE A 337 12.68 10.03 -4.37
C ILE A 337 13.02 11.24 -3.50
N GLU A 338 13.55 11.05 -2.31
CA GLU A 338 13.95 12.13 -1.41
C GLU A 338 15.06 13.00 -1.99
N LYS A 339 16.12 12.37 -2.55
CA LYS A 339 17.22 13.08 -3.21
C LYS A 339 16.78 13.92 -4.41
N SER A 340 15.66 13.56 -5.05
CA SER A 340 15.07 14.38 -6.14
C SER A 340 14.35 15.65 -5.63
N GLY A 341 14.23 15.84 -4.32
CA GLY A 341 13.48 16.95 -3.72
C GLY A 341 11.96 16.77 -3.73
N PHE A 342 11.46 15.62 -4.18
CA PHE A 342 10.02 15.37 -4.35
C PHE A 342 9.22 15.59 -3.07
N PHE A 343 9.63 15.00 -1.94
CA PHE A 343 8.90 15.15 -0.67
C PHE A 343 8.90 16.60 -0.18
N THR A 344 10.03 17.30 -0.33
CA THR A 344 10.13 18.72 0.04
C THR A 344 9.18 19.58 -0.78
N GLN A 345 9.04 19.31 -2.08
CA GLN A 345 8.09 20.05 -2.94
C GLN A 345 6.64 19.70 -2.60
N LEU A 346 6.35 18.42 -2.37
CA LEU A 346 5.01 17.93 -2.06
C LEU A 346 4.44 18.56 -0.77
N TRP A 347 5.27 18.78 0.25
CA TRP A 347 4.82 19.30 1.56
C TRP A 347 5.07 20.80 1.76
N LYS A 348 5.51 21.52 0.73
CA LYS A 348 5.63 23.00 0.77
C LYS A 348 4.32 23.72 0.48
N ASN A 349 3.39 23.07 -0.20
CA ASN A 349 2.08 23.55 -0.56
C ASN A 349 1.03 22.96 0.38
#